data_82adadb3e4cb117f9fdb4ab66d3e520b
#
_entry.id   82adadb3e4cb117f9fdb4ab66d3e520b
#
_cell.length_a   1.000
_cell.length_b   1.000
_cell.length_c   1.000
_cell.angle_alpha   90.00
_cell.angle_beta   90.00
_cell.angle_gamma   90.00
#
_symmetry.space_group_name_H-M   'P 1'
#
loop_
_entity.id
_entity.type
_entity.pdbx_description
1 polymer ?
#
loop_
_entity_poly.entity_id
_entity_poly.type
_entity_poly.pdbx_seq_one_letter_code
_entity_poly.pdbx_strand_id
1 'polypeptide(L)'
;HWKQVSLRATSIGAWFAMLALEEKPIRNALFVSPVVDMEALIVGMMQGAGVTEAQLQEAGEIPTGFGETLSWPYLCWVREHPLHWRHTRTQVLYGGADNVTSWDTIERFRQQSGAHLTILADGEHWFHTETQLAVLQEWEKAHL
;
A
#
# COMPACT_ATOMS: atom_id res chain seq x y z
N HIS A 1 14.40 -17.81 -18.51
CA HIS A 1 13.14 -17.83 -17.78
C HIS A 1 13.40 -17.99 -16.29
N TRP A 2 12.96 -17.03 -15.49
CA TRP A 2 13.04 -17.09 -14.04
C TRP A 2 12.04 -18.11 -13.53
N LYS A 3 12.48 -19.03 -12.68
CA LYS A 3 11.60 -20.05 -12.08
C LYS A 3 10.91 -19.54 -10.80
N GLN A 4 11.48 -18.54 -10.16
CA GLN A 4 10.97 -17.94 -8.92
C GLN A 4 11.30 -16.45 -8.91
N VAL A 5 10.38 -15.65 -8.41
CA VAL A 5 10.53 -14.20 -8.26
C VAL A 5 10.36 -13.85 -6.79
N SER A 6 11.30 -13.09 -6.24
CA SER A 6 11.13 -12.39 -4.96
C SER A 6 10.78 -10.94 -5.25
N LEU A 7 9.84 -10.40 -4.50
CA LEU A 7 9.30 -9.06 -4.70
C LEU A 7 9.63 -8.19 -3.48
N ARG A 8 10.11 -6.98 -3.74
CA ARG A 8 10.25 -5.94 -2.72
C ARG A 8 9.59 -4.68 -3.25
N ALA A 9 8.64 -4.11 -2.51
CA ALA A 9 7.95 -2.91 -2.91
C ALA A 9 7.60 -2.02 -1.70
N THR A 10 7.40 -0.73 -1.95
CA THR A 10 7.11 0.28 -0.94
C THR A 10 5.88 1.10 -1.34
N SER A 11 5.04 1.45 -0.36
CA SER A 11 3.92 2.37 -0.52
C SER A 11 3.00 1.98 -1.70
N ILE A 12 2.70 2.93 -2.59
CA ILE A 12 1.86 2.71 -3.78
C ILE A 12 2.47 1.69 -4.75
N GLY A 13 3.81 1.55 -4.77
CA GLY A 13 4.48 0.52 -5.55
C GLY A 13 4.08 -0.89 -5.14
N ALA A 14 3.76 -1.11 -3.86
CA ALA A 14 3.24 -2.38 -3.38
C ALA A 14 1.85 -2.68 -3.95
N TRP A 15 0.97 -1.68 -4.03
CA TRP A 15 -0.35 -1.82 -4.64
C TRP A 15 -0.25 -2.31 -6.10
N PHE A 16 0.52 -1.60 -6.92
CA PHE A 16 0.69 -1.98 -8.33
C PHE A 16 1.36 -3.34 -8.49
N ALA A 17 2.35 -3.64 -7.67
CA ALA A 17 3.02 -4.93 -7.71
C ALA A 17 2.08 -6.08 -7.34
N MET A 18 1.24 -5.91 -6.33
CA MET A 18 0.25 -6.90 -5.92
C MET A 18 -0.79 -7.13 -7.02
N LEU A 19 -1.35 -6.09 -7.62
CA LEU A 19 -2.31 -6.23 -8.73
C LEU A 19 -1.71 -6.95 -9.94
N ALA A 20 -0.47 -6.60 -10.31
CA ALA A 20 0.17 -7.18 -11.49
C ALA A 20 0.62 -8.64 -11.29
N LEU A 21 0.83 -9.06 -10.06
CA LEU A 21 1.50 -10.30 -9.72
C LEU A 21 0.66 -11.24 -8.83
N GLU A 22 -0.60 -10.91 -8.55
CA GLU A 22 -1.44 -11.70 -7.63
C GLU A 22 -1.60 -13.16 -8.06
N GLU A 23 -1.60 -13.44 -9.37
CA GLU A 23 -1.69 -14.79 -9.94
C GLU A 23 -0.33 -15.38 -10.38
N LYS A 24 0.77 -14.69 -10.10
CA LYS A 24 2.11 -15.15 -10.50
C LYS A 24 2.79 -15.95 -9.40
N PRO A 25 3.69 -16.88 -9.73
CA PRO A 25 4.42 -17.67 -8.75
C PRO A 25 5.47 -16.81 -8.02
N ILE A 26 5.07 -16.16 -6.95
CA ILE A 26 5.95 -15.35 -6.10
C ILE A 26 6.55 -16.24 -5.00
N ARG A 27 7.87 -16.23 -4.87
CA ARG A 27 8.59 -16.98 -3.84
C ARG A 27 8.40 -16.35 -2.45
N ASN A 28 8.63 -15.04 -2.36
CA ASN A 28 8.41 -14.21 -1.19
C ASN A 28 8.14 -12.77 -1.62
N ALA A 29 7.39 -12.05 -0.81
CA ALA A 29 7.11 -10.63 -1.00
C ALA A 29 7.43 -9.87 0.28
N LEU A 30 8.18 -8.78 0.14
CA LEU A 30 8.55 -7.85 1.20
C LEU A 30 7.92 -6.48 0.88
N PHE A 31 7.02 -6.04 1.73
CA PHE A 31 6.34 -4.76 1.56
C PHE A 31 6.66 -3.82 2.73
N VAL A 32 7.05 -2.60 2.40
CA VAL A 32 7.34 -1.54 3.38
C VAL A 32 6.27 -0.47 3.24
N SER A 33 5.56 -0.18 4.34
CA SER A 33 4.44 0.78 4.37
C SER A 33 3.50 0.65 3.17
N PRO A 34 2.98 -0.55 2.85
CA PRO A 34 2.26 -0.76 1.60
C PRO A 34 0.92 -0.04 1.58
N VAL A 35 0.56 0.53 0.43
CA VAL A 35 -0.83 0.82 0.12
C VAL A 35 -1.50 -0.50 -0.24
N VAL A 36 -2.48 -0.91 0.55
CA VAL A 36 -3.19 -2.18 0.41
C VAL A 36 -4.69 -1.99 0.11
N ASP A 37 -5.16 -0.77 0.19
CA ASP A 37 -6.53 -0.35 -0.12
C ASP A 37 -6.47 1.01 -0.83
N MET A 38 -6.49 0.98 -2.15
CA MET A 38 -6.40 2.19 -2.97
C MET A 38 -7.68 3.02 -2.90
N GLU A 39 -8.84 2.40 -2.74
CA GLU A 39 -10.09 3.15 -2.56
C GLU A 39 -10.03 3.97 -1.28
N ALA A 40 -9.61 3.36 -0.17
CA ALA A 40 -9.46 4.07 1.10
C ALA A 40 -8.47 5.24 0.98
N LEU A 41 -7.36 5.06 0.26
CA LEU A 41 -6.39 6.12 -0.01
C LEU A 41 -7.01 7.27 -0.80
N ILE A 42 -7.71 6.99 -1.90
CA ILE A 42 -8.34 8.02 -2.74
C ILE A 42 -9.42 8.76 -1.95
N VAL A 43 -10.28 8.05 -1.22
CA VAL A 43 -11.32 8.65 -0.38
C VAL A 43 -10.71 9.53 0.71
N GLY A 44 -9.62 9.10 1.34
CA GLY A 44 -8.87 9.92 2.29
C GLY A 44 -8.31 11.21 1.67
N MET A 45 -7.76 11.13 0.46
CA MET A 45 -7.31 12.32 -0.28
C MET A 45 -8.47 13.26 -0.66
N MET A 46 -9.62 12.71 -1.06
CA MET A 46 -10.84 13.50 -1.32
C MET A 46 -11.28 14.25 -0.08
N GLN A 47 -11.32 13.59 1.08
CA GLN A 47 -11.68 14.22 2.36
C GLN A 47 -10.68 15.34 2.70
N GLY A 48 -9.38 15.11 2.56
CA GLY A 48 -8.35 16.10 2.80
C GLY A 48 -8.45 17.33 1.88
N ALA A 49 -8.91 17.13 0.64
CA ALA A 49 -9.11 18.20 -0.34
C ALA A 49 -10.51 18.85 -0.25
N GLY A 50 -11.42 18.35 0.60
CA GLY A 50 -12.81 18.82 0.67
C GLY A 50 -13.63 18.51 -0.58
N VAL A 51 -13.30 17.42 -1.29
CA VAL A 51 -13.95 17.00 -2.54
C VAL A 51 -14.94 15.87 -2.26
N THR A 52 -16.18 16.03 -2.70
CA THR A 52 -17.20 14.97 -2.66
C THR A 52 -17.14 14.07 -3.91
N GLU A 53 -17.70 12.87 -3.83
CA GLU A 53 -17.82 11.99 -5.00
C GLU A 53 -18.61 12.63 -6.14
N ALA A 54 -19.69 13.33 -5.83
CA ALA A 54 -20.49 14.03 -6.85
C ALA A 54 -19.67 15.10 -7.60
N GLN A 55 -18.86 15.87 -6.87
CA GLN A 55 -17.96 16.85 -7.49
C GLN A 55 -16.90 16.20 -8.36
N LEU A 56 -16.29 15.10 -7.89
CA LEU A 56 -15.29 14.38 -8.65
C LEU A 56 -15.91 13.71 -9.89
N GLN A 57 -17.10 13.15 -9.77
CA GLN A 57 -17.82 12.56 -10.90
C GLN A 57 -18.17 13.60 -11.98
N GLU A 58 -18.62 14.79 -11.58
CA GLU A 58 -18.95 15.87 -12.49
C GLU A 58 -17.71 16.43 -13.21
N ALA A 59 -16.62 16.64 -12.47
CA ALA A 59 -15.38 17.21 -13.00
C ALA A 59 -14.52 16.20 -13.77
N GLY A 60 -14.66 14.90 -13.46
CA GLY A 60 -13.80 13.84 -14.00
C GLY A 60 -12.44 13.79 -13.32
N GLU A 61 -11.74 14.90 -13.25
CA GLU A 61 -10.44 15.07 -12.59
C GLU A 61 -10.39 16.37 -11.78
N ILE A 62 -9.81 16.31 -10.58
CA ILE A 62 -9.63 17.48 -9.72
C ILE A 62 -8.20 17.48 -9.18
N PRO A 63 -7.36 18.46 -9.57
CA PRO A 63 -6.04 18.63 -8.96
C PRO A 63 -6.18 19.08 -7.50
N THR A 64 -5.32 18.54 -6.63
CA THR A 64 -5.30 18.87 -5.21
C THR A 64 -4.16 19.84 -4.86
N GLY A 65 -4.27 20.50 -3.72
CA GLY A 65 -3.24 21.39 -3.21
C GLY A 65 -1.94 20.69 -2.73
N PHE A 66 -1.95 19.36 -2.63
CA PHE A 66 -0.81 18.54 -2.21
C PHE A 66 -0.12 17.80 -3.37
N GLY A 67 -0.40 18.18 -4.62
CA GLY A 67 0.34 17.73 -5.80
C GLY A 67 -0.23 16.51 -6.51
N GLU A 68 -1.26 15.87 -5.98
CA GLU A 68 -1.95 14.74 -6.62
C GLU A 68 -3.19 15.21 -7.37
N THR A 69 -3.59 14.47 -8.39
CA THR A 69 -4.86 14.70 -9.11
C THR A 69 -5.82 13.56 -8.83
N LEU A 70 -6.97 13.89 -8.27
CA LEU A 70 -8.08 12.95 -8.07
C LEU A 70 -8.70 12.64 -9.44
N SER A 71 -8.99 11.37 -9.70
CA SER A 71 -9.57 10.92 -10.97
C SER A 71 -10.78 10.03 -10.71
N TRP A 72 -11.94 10.45 -11.19
CA TRP A 72 -13.17 9.67 -11.12
C TRP A 72 -13.08 8.34 -11.87
N PRO A 73 -12.59 8.30 -13.13
CA PRO A 73 -12.42 7.03 -13.82
C PRO A 73 -11.51 6.05 -13.09
N TYR A 74 -10.45 6.56 -12.44
CA TYR A 74 -9.54 5.70 -11.68
C TYR A 74 -10.20 5.16 -10.40
N LEU A 75 -10.96 5.97 -9.67
CA LEU A 75 -11.72 5.51 -8.51
C LEU A 75 -12.72 4.41 -8.89
N CYS A 76 -13.45 4.58 -9.98
CA CYS A 76 -14.35 3.56 -10.50
C CYS A 76 -13.60 2.28 -10.85
N TRP A 77 -12.47 2.39 -11.55
CA TRP A 77 -11.64 1.25 -11.90
C TRP A 77 -11.13 0.49 -10.66
N VAL A 78 -10.68 1.19 -9.64
CA VAL A 78 -10.23 0.59 -8.37
C VAL A 78 -11.35 -0.21 -7.70
N ARG A 79 -12.57 0.32 -7.69
CA ARG A 79 -13.76 -0.36 -7.13
C ARG A 79 -14.12 -1.65 -7.89
N GLU A 80 -13.88 -1.66 -9.20
CA GLU A 80 -14.12 -2.83 -10.05
C GLU A 80 -13.00 -3.87 -9.99
N HIS A 81 -11.82 -3.50 -9.47
CA HIS A 81 -10.63 -4.34 -9.41
C HIS A 81 -10.11 -4.48 -7.98
N PRO A 82 -10.86 -5.16 -7.09
CA PRO A 82 -10.42 -5.38 -5.72
C PRO A 82 -9.16 -6.24 -5.67
N LEU A 83 -8.27 -5.95 -4.74
CA LEU A 83 -7.04 -6.70 -4.54
C LEU A 83 -7.32 -8.06 -3.89
N HIS A 84 -6.79 -9.14 -4.49
CA HIS A 84 -6.91 -10.52 -4.01
C HIS A 84 -5.55 -11.15 -3.69
N TRP A 85 -4.69 -10.43 -2.99
CA TRP A 85 -3.35 -10.92 -2.62
C TRP A 85 -3.43 -12.06 -1.60
N ARG A 86 -2.95 -13.26 -1.98
CA ARG A 86 -3.01 -14.48 -1.15
C ARG A 86 -1.68 -15.25 -1.10
N HIS A 87 -0.56 -14.56 -1.28
CA HIS A 87 0.75 -15.18 -1.19
C HIS A 87 1.19 -15.26 0.27
N THR A 88 1.22 -16.47 0.82
CA THR A 88 1.47 -16.74 2.25
C THR A 88 2.86 -16.35 2.75
N ARG A 89 3.84 -16.20 1.84
CA ARG A 89 5.18 -15.72 2.17
C ARG A 89 5.31 -14.22 1.96
N THR A 90 4.35 -13.48 2.51
CA THR A 90 4.35 -12.02 2.49
C THR A 90 4.76 -11.49 3.85
N GLN A 91 5.78 -10.65 3.86
CA GLN A 91 6.27 -9.93 5.03
C GLN A 91 5.95 -8.44 4.84
N VAL A 92 5.42 -7.81 5.86
CA VAL A 92 5.08 -6.39 5.86
C VAL A 92 5.82 -5.70 7.00
N LEU A 93 6.54 -4.63 6.70
CA LEU A 93 7.04 -3.69 7.70
C LEU A 93 6.12 -2.46 7.69
N TYR A 94 5.50 -2.18 8.84
CA TYR A 94 4.52 -1.10 9.01
C TYR A 94 4.96 -0.13 10.09
N GLY A 95 4.84 1.16 9.82
CA GLY A 95 5.06 2.21 10.79
C GLY A 95 3.82 2.47 11.63
N GLY A 96 3.94 2.41 12.97
CA GLY A 96 2.81 2.66 13.86
C GLY A 96 2.27 4.10 13.81
N ALA A 97 3.09 5.04 13.31
CA ALA A 97 2.71 6.42 13.06
C ALA A 97 2.41 6.70 11.57
N ASP A 98 2.15 5.67 10.77
CA ASP A 98 1.79 5.80 9.35
C ASP A 98 0.49 6.61 9.20
N ASN A 99 0.56 7.69 8.42
CA ASN A 99 -0.55 8.60 8.16
C ASN A 99 -1.21 8.40 6.78
N VAL A 100 -0.77 7.40 6.01
CA VAL A 100 -1.28 7.09 4.67
C VAL A 100 -2.16 5.84 4.72
N THR A 101 -1.67 4.75 5.33
CA THR A 101 -2.43 3.52 5.54
C THR A 101 -2.77 3.39 7.02
N SER A 102 -4.06 3.38 7.35
CA SER A 102 -4.52 3.25 8.73
C SER A 102 -4.23 1.85 9.30
N TRP A 103 -4.15 1.76 10.62
CA TRP A 103 -4.03 0.48 11.33
C TRP A 103 -5.14 -0.50 10.94
N ASP A 104 -6.40 -0.06 10.91
CA ASP A 104 -7.53 -0.92 10.58
C ASP A 104 -7.41 -1.48 9.15
N THR A 105 -6.89 -0.69 8.23
CA THR A 105 -6.68 -1.09 6.84
C THR A 105 -5.57 -2.15 6.72
N ILE A 106 -4.43 -1.94 7.37
CA ILE A 106 -3.31 -2.91 7.31
C ILE A 106 -3.64 -4.19 8.06
N GLU A 107 -4.35 -4.12 9.18
CA GLU A 107 -4.78 -5.31 9.93
C GLU A 107 -5.80 -6.14 9.15
N ARG A 108 -6.74 -5.50 8.47
CA ARG A 108 -7.67 -6.18 7.55
C ARG A 108 -6.92 -6.90 6.44
N PHE A 109 -5.96 -6.23 5.82
CA PHE A 109 -5.10 -6.85 4.80
C PHE A 109 -4.35 -8.06 5.36
N ARG A 110 -3.74 -7.94 6.54
CA ARG A 110 -3.06 -9.05 7.21
C ARG A 110 -3.97 -10.26 7.40
N GLN A 111 -5.19 -10.04 7.87
CA GLN A 111 -6.17 -11.11 8.09
C GLN A 111 -6.60 -11.78 6.78
N GLN A 112 -6.77 -11.01 5.72
CA GLN A 112 -7.22 -11.52 4.41
C GLN A 112 -6.12 -12.24 3.64
N SER A 113 -4.88 -11.74 3.70
CA SER A 113 -3.75 -12.26 2.93
C SER A 113 -2.94 -13.33 3.65
N GLY A 114 -3.02 -13.38 4.98
CA GLY A 114 -2.12 -14.19 5.81
C GLY A 114 -0.71 -13.62 5.93
N ALA A 115 -0.49 -12.36 5.58
CA ALA A 115 0.81 -11.70 5.67
C ALA A 115 1.32 -11.62 7.12
N HIS A 116 2.63 -11.72 7.28
CA HIS A 116 3.30 -11.48 8.56
C HIS A 116 3.60 -10.00 8.70
N LEU A 117 3.16 -9.40 9.80
CA LEU A 117 3.28 -7.98 10.07
C LEU A 117 4.35 -7.72 11.14
N THR A 118 5.33 -6.90 10.80
CA THR A 118 6.30 -6.31 11.73
C THR A 118 5.96 -4.84 11.90
N ILE A 119 5.87 -4.36 13.15
CA ILE A 119 5.47 -2.99 13.47
C ILE A 119 6.64 -2.27 14.11
N LEU A 120 7.01 -1.11 13.56
CA LEU A 120 7.86 -0.13 14.22
C LEU A 120 6.96 0.94 14.84
N ALA A 121 6.83 0.95 16.18
CA ALA A 121 5.84 1.77 16.88
C ALA A 121 5.87 3.26 16.49
N ASP A 122 7.08 3.84 16.42
CA ASP A 122 7.29 5.25 16.05
C ASP A 122 7.65 5.42 14.57
N GLY A 123 7.49 4.36 13.75
CA GLY A 123 7.77 4.41 12.32
C GLY A 123 6.70 5.22 11.58
N GLU A 124 7.15 6.09 10.71
CA GLU A 124 6.31 6.87 9.81
C GLU A 124 6.05 6.10 8.51
N HIS A 125 5.16 6.60 7.66
CA HIS A 125 4.93 6.02 6.33
C HIS A 125 6.23 5.93 5.51
N TRP A 126 7.02 6.98 5.57
CA TRP A 126 8.33 7.03 4.94
C TRP A 126 9.44 6.83 5.99
N PHE A 127 10.08 5.68 5.95
CA PHE A 127 11.23 5.36 6.79
C PHE A 127 12.45 6.18 6.34
N HIS A 128 12.77 7.25 7.02
CA HIS A 128 13.78 8.23 6.59
C HIS A 128 14.79 8.63 7.67
N THR A 129 14.49 8.42 8.95
CA THR A 129 15.46 8.68 10.01
C THR A 129 16.51 7.58 10.09
N GLU A 130 17.68 7.87 10.64
CA GLU A 130 18.74 6.87 10.81
C GLU A 130 18.24 5.62 11.55
N THR A 131 17.47 5.81 12.61
CA THR A 131 16.89 4.69 13.38
C THR A 131 15.91 3.88 12.54
N GLN A 132 15.01 4.54 11.82
CA GLN A 132 14.04 3.86 10.97
C GLN A 132 14.72 3.10 9.81
N LEU A 133 15.75 3.71 9.20
CA LEU A 133 16.54 3.07 8.14
C LEU A 133 17.34 1.86 8.66
N ALA A 134 17.87 1.93 9.87
CA ALA A 134 18.56 0.80 10.49
C ALA A 134 17.60 -0.38 10.71
N VAL A 135 16.40 -0.12 11.24
CA VAL A 135 15.35 -1.13 11.41
C VAL A 135 14.95 -1.74 10.06
N LEU A 136 14.73 -0.90 9.05
CA LEU A 136 14.39 -1.35 7.70
C LEU A 136 15.48 -2.28 7.12
N GLN A 137 16.75 -1.92 7.24
CA GLN A 137 17.86 -2.72 6.74
C GLN A 137 17.97 -4.08 7.44
N GLU A 138 17.83 -4.10 8.77
CA GLU A 138 17.86 -5.35 9.53
C GLU A 138 16.65 -6.24 9.22
N TRP A 139 15.48 -5.65 9.07
CA TRP A 139 14.27 -6.38 8.69
C TRP A 139 14.41 -6.97 7.27
N GLU A 140 14.91 -6.22 6.29
CA GLU A 140 15.16 -6.72 4.94
C GLU A 140 16.16 -7.88 4.92
N LYS A 141 17.28 -7.76 5.65
CA LYS A 141 18.27 -8.84 5.75
C LYS A 141 17.69 -10.12 6.36
N ALA A 142 16.79 -9.99 7.31
CA ALA A 142 16.17 -11.14 7.99
C ALA A 142 15.16 -11.90 7.10
N HIS A 143 14.64 -11.27 6.05
CA HIS A 143 13.56 -11.82 5.22
C HIS A 143 13.92 -12.05 3.75
N LEU A 144 15.10 -11.63 3.31
CA LEU A 144 15.65 -11.93 1.98
C LEU A 144 16.30 -13.31 1.98
#